data_d60dd426761feb645b609a2a2172946d
#
_entry.id   d60dd426761feb645b609a2a2172946d
#
_cell.length_a   1.000
_cell.length_b   1.000
_cell.length_c   1.000
_cell.angle_alpha   90.00
_cell.angle_beta   90.00
_cell.angle_gamma   90.00
#
_symmetry.space_group_name_H-M   'P 1'
#
loop_
_entity.id
_entity.type
_entity.pdbx_description
1 polymer ?
#
loop_
_entity_poly.entity_id
_entity_poly.type
_entity_poly.pdbx_seq_one_letter_code
_entity_poly.pdbx_strand_id
1 'polypeptide(L)'
;MNWVISFTLVCCASVVMSCKNAPAQEEKPAEASAAKVESTELIRTSQSWDGAELPDYFEGRPELVAVKYVFPAGQKLGWHHHVAMNYGVLVQGELTIIGLDGKTKVVHEGEAVVEMVGTVHHGENRGTKDCILYMFYLSQKDMPLAVQHPDITLE
;
A
#
# COMPACT_ATOMS: atom_id res chain seq x y z
N MET A 1 20.16 -62.40 59.83
CA MET A 1 21.19 -61.39 60.15
C MET A 1 22.51 -61.97 59.70
N ASN A 2 22.77 -62.06 58.39
CA ASN A 2 24.09 -62.40 57.82
C ASN A 2 24.12 -61.84 56.41
N TRP A 3 24.98 -60.91 56.22
CA TRP A 3 25.24 -60.30 54.91
C TRP A 3 26.22 -61.16 54.16
N VAL A 4 25.89 -61.50 52.90
CA VAL A 4 26.85 -62.12 51.98
C VAL A 4 27.06 -61.13 50.84
N ILE A 5 28.26 -60.62 50.77
CA ILE A 5 28.71 -59.70 49.70
C ILE A 5 29.23 -60.61 48.60
N SER A 6 28.61 -60.57 47.43
CA SER A 6 29.07 -61.19 46.17
C SER A 6 29.79 -60.20 45.30
N PHE A 7 31.08 -60.32 45.15
CA PHE A 7 31.89 -59.58 44.19
C PHE A 7 31.79 -60.20 42.80
N THR A 8 31.20 -59.48 41.85
CA THR A 8 31.22 -59.88 40.43
C THR A 8 32.29 -59.07 39.73
N LEU A 9 33.28 -59.78 39.22
CA LEU A 9 34.39 -59.22 38.44
C LEU A 9 33.90 -58.90 37.00
N VAL A 10 33.88 -57.59 36.64
CA VAL A 10 33.53 -57.16 35.29
C VAL A 10 34.79 -56.95 34.49
N CYS A 11 34.94 -57.81 33.48
CA CYS A 11 36.01 -57.78 32.48
C CYS A 11 35.78 -56.61 31.50
N CYS A 12 36.67 -55.59 31.53
CA CYS A 12 36.67 -54.50 30.57
C CYS A 12 37.23 -54.98 29.21
N ALA A 13 36.37 -55.16 28.25
CA ALA A 13 36.78 -55.28 26.84
C ALA A 13 36.88 -53.90 26.21
N SER A 14 38.09 -53.47 25.89
CA SER A 14 38.36 -52.21 25.19
C SER A 14 38.01 -52.35 23.71
N VAL A 15 36.90 -51.72 23.29
CA VAL A 15 36.55 -51.59 21.87
C VAL A 15 37.22 -50.33 21.32
N VAL A 16 38.27 -50.52 20.50
CA VAL A 16 38.88 -49.45 19.71
C VAL A 16 37.96 -49.10 18.54
N MET A 17 37.24 -47.99 18.68
CA MET A 17 36.41 -47.47 17.63
C MET A 17 37.27 -46.68 16.66
N SER A 18 37.54 -47.24 15.46
CA SER A 18 38.23 -46.59 14.37
C SER A 18 37.30 -45.58 13.73
N CYS A 19 37.54 -44.29 14.00
CA CYS A 19 36.85 -43.20 13.31
C CYS A 19 37.33 -43.13 11.86
N LYS A 20 36.53 -43.65 10.93
CA LYS A 20 36.69 -43.31 9.50
C LYS A 20 36.21 -41.89 9.30
N ASN A 21 37.13 -40.98 8.97
CA ASN A 21 36.80 -39.65 8.49
C ASN A 21 36.00 -39.77 7.19
N ALA A 22 34.73 -39.43 7.22
CA ALA A 22 33.95 -39.19 6.01
C ALA A 22 34.43 -37.84 5.40
N PRO A 23 34.60 -37.73 4.07
CA PRO A 23 34.96 -36.48 3.45
C PRO A 23 33.83 -35.46 3.70
N ALA A 24 34.23 -34.29 4.19
CA ALA A 24 33.32 -33.13 4.31
C ALA A 24 32.81 -32.82 2.90
N GLN A 25 31.50 -32.91 2.69
CA GLN A 25 30.87 -32.35 1.51
C GLN A 25 30.95 -30.82 1.64
N GLU A 26 31.73 -30.20 0.77
CA GLU A 26 31.66 -28.75 0.55
C GLU A 26 30.25 -28.41 0.05
N GLU A 27 29.40 -27.83 0.91
CA GLU A 27 28.15 -27.22 0.48
C GLU A 27 28.51 -26.06 -0.46
N LYS A 28 28.23 -26.26 -1.74
CA LYS A 28 28.30 -25.19 -2.75
C LYS A 28 27.40 -24.05 -2.26
N PRO A 29 27.91 -22.79 -2.15
CA PRO A 29 27.08 -21.66 -1.77
C PRO A 29 25.89 -21.60 -2.71
N ALA A 30 24.67 -21.55 -2.14
CA ALA A 30 23.46 -21.31 -2.92
C ALA A 30 23.66 -19.97 -3.64
N GLU A 31 23.66 -19.97 -4.97
CA GLU A 31 23.63 -18.75 -5.76
C GLU A 31 22.36 -17.98 -5.34
N ALA A 32 22.56 -16.84 -4.67
CA ALA A 32 21.48 -15.91 -4.36
C ALA A 32 20.89 -15.46 -5.70
N SER A 33 19.70 -15.95 -6.04
CA SER A 33 18.97 -15.45 -7.21
C SER A 33 18.85 -13.93 -7.06
N ALA A 34 19.43 -13.18 -7.99
CA ALA A 34 19.30 -11.72 -8.01
C ALA A 34 17.81 -11.39 -8.06
N ALA A 35 17.33 -10.59 -7.07
CA ALA A 35 15.95 -10.14 -7.03
C ALA A 35 15.62 -9.41 -8.33
N LYS A 36 14.52 -9.80 -8.99
CA LYS A 36 14.06 -9.16 -10.22
C LYS A 36 13.17 -7.97 -9.87
N VAL A 37 13.20 -6.94 -10.75
CA VAL A 37 12.24 -5.84 -10.67
C VAL A 37 10.86 -6.39 -11.01
N GLU A 38 9.90 -6.17 -10.13
CA GLU A 38 8.49 -6.48 -10.33
C GLU A 38 7.73 -5.18 -10.63
N SER A 39 6.73 -5.25 -11.50
CA SER A 39 5.84 -4.14 -11.81
C SER A 39 4.39 -4.60 -11.77
N THR A 40 3.54 -3.80 -11.13
CA THR A 40 2.10 -4.05 -11.03
C THR A 40 1.36 -2.83 -11.54
N GLU A 41 0.42 -3.01 -12.48
CA GLU A 41 -0.49 -1.97 -12.90
C GLU A 41 -1.59 -1.83 -11.85
N LEU A 42 -1.68 -0.67 -11.18
CA LEU A 42 -2.67 -0.45 -10.12
C LEU A 42 -4.03 -0.06 -10.69
N ILE A 43 -4.05 0.70 -11.80
CA ILE A 43 -5.29 1.12 -12.45
C ILE A 43 -5.03 1.46 -13.93
N ARG A 44 -6.00 1.13 -14.78
CA ARG A 44 -6.09 1.58 -16.18
C ARG A 44 -7.54 1.84 -16.51
N THR A 45 -7.91 3.10 -16.77
CA THR A 45 -9.30 3.49 -17.00
C THR A 45 -9.37 4.79 -17.81
N SER A 46 -10.48 5.00 -18.52
CA SER A 46 -10.91 6.28 -19.07
C SER A 46 -12.08 6.90 -18.28
N GLN A 47 -12.40 6.34 -17.11
CA GLN A 47 -13.50 6.78 -16.26
C GLN A 47 -13.01 7.07 -14.85
N SER A 48 -13.66 8.03 -14.19
CA SER A 48 -13.53 8.26 -12.76
C SER A 48 -14.22 7.15 -11.96
N TRP A 49 -13.97 7.12 -10.65
CA TRP A 49 -14.47 6.06 -9.75
C TRP A 49 -16.00 5.93 -9.73
N ASP A 50 -16.73 6.98 -10.07
CA ASP A 50 -18.21 7.00 -10.12
C ASP A 50 -18.79 6.54 -11.47
N GLY A 51 -17.88 6.24 -12.44
CA GLY A 51 -18.22 5.77 -13.79
C GLY A 51 -18.38 6.86 -14.84
N ALA A 52 -18.13 8.14 -14.49
CA ALA A 52 -18.16 9.23 -15.47
C ALA A 52 -16.92 9.16 -16.40
N GLU A 53 -17.12 9.41 -17.69
CA GLU A 53 -16.02 9.51 -18.64
C GLU A 53 -15.09 10.68 -18.26
N LEU A 54 -13.78 10.46 -18.37
CA LEU A 54 -12.81 11.53 -18.21
C LEU A 54 -12.90 12.51 -19.38
N PRO A 55 -12.71 13.82 -19.13
CA PRO A 55 -12.70 14.79 -20.20
C PRO A 55 -11.51 14.60 -21.14
N ASP A 56 -11.59 15.19 -22.33
CA ASP A 56 -10.45 15.29 -23.24
C ASP A 56 -9.28 16.04 -22.57
N TYR A 57 -8.07 15.80 -23.08
CA TYR A 57 -6.90 16.56 -22.62
C TYR A 57 -7.05 18.04 -23.00
N PHE A 58 -6.56 18.91 -22.09
CA PHE A 58 -6.51 20.33 -22.38
C PHE A 58 -5.61 20.62 -23.59
N GLU A 59 -6.01 21.62 -24.38
CA GLU A 59 -5.13 22.18 -25.39
C GLU A 59 -4.01 23.00 -24.75
N GLY A 60 -2.81 22.91 -25.30
CA GLY A 60 -1.66 23.69 -24.86
C GLY A 60 -0.64 22.91 -24.03
N ARG A 61 0.19 23.65 -23.29
CA ARG A 61 1.29 23.07 -22.51
C ARG A 61 0.79 22.56 -21.16
N PRO A 62 0.99 21.26 -20.85
CA PRO A 62 0.57 20.72 -19.57
C PRO A 62 1.45 21.23 -18.42
N GLU A 63 0.86 21.35 -17.24
CA GLU A 63 1.50 21.46 -15.95
C GLU A 63 1.14 20.24 -15.09
N LEU A 64 2.15 19.52 -14.59
CA LEU A 64 1.94 18.37 -13.74
C LEU A 64 2.16 18.78 -12.29
N VAL A 65 1.18 18.49 -11.45
CA VAL A 65 1.25 18.78 -10.01
C VAL A 65 1.11 17.51 -9.20
N ALA A 66 2.00 17.30 -8.25
CA ALA A 66 1.91 16.21 -7.27
C ALA A 66 1.65 16.80 -5.89
N VAL A 67 0.63 16.29 -5.21
CA VAL A 67 0.22 16.72 -3.87
C VAL A 67 0.20 15.53 -2.93
N LYS A 68 0.79 15.69 -1.75
CA LYS A 68 0.62 14.75 -0.64
C LYS A 68 -0.45 15.28 0.30
N TYR A 69 -1.52 14.55 0.46
CA TYR A 69 -2.53 14.78 1.48
C TYR A 69 -2.26 13.88 2.69
N VAL A 70 -2.39 14.46 3.89
CA VAL A 70 -2.42 13.73 5.15
C VAL A 70 -3.75 14.06 5.81
N PHE A 71 -4.61 13.07 5.97
CA PHE A 71 -5.87 13.19 6.68
C PHE A 71 -5.70 12.57 8.07
N PRO A 72 -5.59 13.36 9.14
CA PRO A 72 -5.64 12.81 10.48
C PRO A 72 -6.93 11.99 10.72
N ALA A 73 -6.90 11.09 11.70
CA ALA A 73 -8.06 10.29 12.06
C ALA A 73 -9.30 11.18 12.29
N GLY A 74 -10.41 10.83 11.66
CA GLY A 74 -11.69 11.53 11.76
C GLY A 74 -11.78 12.86 10.99
N GLN A 75 -10.75 13.26 10.24
CA GLN A 75 -10.77 14.52 9.49
C GLN A 75 -11.41 14.36 8.12
N LYS A 76 -12.05 15.46 7.66
CA LYS A 76 -12.71 15.57 6.37
C LYS A 76 -12.14 16.77 5.61
N LEU A 77 -12.08 16.69 4.28
CA LEU A 77 -11.98 17.88 3.41
C LEU A 77 -13.35 18.55 3.27
N GLY A 78 -13.34 19.83 2.98
CA GLY A 78 -14.55 20.53 2.55
C GLY A 78 -15.08 20.02 1.21
N TRP A 79 -16.36 20.30 0.92
CA TRP A 79 -16.93 20.03 -0.39
C TRP A 79 -16.20 20.81 -1.46
N HIS A 80 -15.79 20.14 -2.53
CA HIS A 80 -15.07 20.71 -3.64
C HIS A 80 -15.32 19.92 -4.92
N HIS A 81 -14.94 20.49 -6.07
CA HIS A 81 -14.80 19.74 -7.31
C HIS A 81 -13.44 20.01 -7.93
N HIS A 82 -12.90 19.03 -8.64
CA HIS A 82 -11.68 19.21 -9.41
C HIS A 82 -11.96 19.78 -10.78
N VAL A 83 -11.09 20.70 -11.23
CA VAL A 83 -11.08 21.26 -12.58
C VAL A 83 -10.13 20.44 -13.48
N ALA A 84 -9.01 20.03 -12.90
CA ALA A 84 -8.01 19.21 -13.58
C ALA A 84 -8.28 17.71 -13.39
N MET A 85 -8.02 16.90 -14.43
CA MET A 85 -7.97 15.45 -14.28
C MET A 85 -6.94 15.09 -13.23
N ASN A 86 -7.29 14.14 -12.37
CA ASN A 86 -6.39 13.70 -11.32
C ASN A 86 -6.60 12.22 -10.98
N TYR A 87 -5.53 11.62 -10.51
CA TYR A 87 -5.51 10.26 -10.00
C TYR A 87 -4.52 10.17 -8.84
N GLY A 88 -4.72 9.22 -7.97
CA GLY A 88 -3.86 9.08 -6.80
C GLY A 88 -3.65 7.65 -6.37
N VAL A 89 -2.72 7.48 -5.43
CA VAL A 89 -2.46 6.20 -4.76
C VAL A 89 -2.52 6.43 -3.26
N LEU A 90 -3.34 5.64 -2.59
CA LEU A 90 -3.39 5.62 -1.13
C LEU A 90 -2.25 4.77 -0.61
N VAL A 91 -1.31 5.39 0.08
CA VAL A 91 -0.09 4.73 0.57
C VAL A 91 -0.17 4.35 2.05
N GLN A 92 -1.20 4.84 2.75
CA GLN A 92 -1.47 4.49 4.15
C GLN A 92 -2.92 4.72 4.50
N GLY A 93 -3.52 3.75 5.19
CA GLY A 93 -4.84 3.87 5.80
C GLY A 93 -5.99 3.59 4.83
N GLU A 94 -7.13 4.26 5.06
CA GLU A 94 -8.35 4.11 4.28
C GLU A 94 -8.98 5.49 4.09
N LEU A 95 -9.39 5.81 2.86
CA LEU A 95 -10.07 7.06 2.51
C LEU A 95 -11.46 6.74 1.98
N THR A 96 -12.48 7.42 2.51
CA THR A 96 -13.83 7.40 1.96
C THR A 96 -14.05 8.67 1.15
N ILE A 97 -14.38 8.55 -0.13
CA ILE A 97 -14.76 9.64 -1.02
C ILE A 97 -16.28 9.62 -1.16
N ILE A 98 -16.93 10.77 -1.03
CA ILE A 98 -18.39 10.90 -1.03
C ILE A 98 -18.77 11.99 -2.02
N GLY A 99 -19.56 11.61 -3.04
CA GLY A 99 -20.18 12.54 -3.97
C GLY A 99 -21.39 13.23 -3.37
N LEU A 100 -21.68 14.44 -3.83
CA LEU A 100 -22.87 15.18 -3.39
C LEU A 100 -24.20 14.45 -3.74
N ASP A 101 -24.14 13.53 -4.73
CA ASP A 101 -25.26 12.65 -5.11
C ASP A 101 -25.43 11.43 -4.17
N GLY A 102 -24.60 11.34 -3.13
CA GLY A 102 -24.60 10.26 -2.13
C GLY A 102 -23.82 9.01 -2.53
N LYS A 103 -23.24 8.94 -3.74
CA LYS A 103 -22.33 7.84 -4.09
C LYS A 103 -21.08 7.89 -3.21
N THR A 104 -20.55 6.72 -2.88
CA THR A 104 -19.36 6.59 -2.05
C THR A 104 -18.36 5.62 -2.65
N LYS A 105 -17.08 5.91 -2.50
CA LYS A 105 -15.96 5.02 -2.82
C LYS A 105 -15.05 4.92 -1.60
N VAL A 106 -14.78 3.71 -1.14
CA VAL A 106 -13.72 3.45 -0.18
C VAL A 106 -12.47 3.04 -0.95
N VAL A 107 -11.35 3.68 -0.64
CA VAL A 107 -10.02 3.40 -1.20
C VAL A 107 -9.16 2.86 -0.08
N HIS A 108 -8.53 1.71 -0.30
CA HIS A 108 -7.66 1.06 0.68
C HIS A 108 -6.18 1.29 0.37
N GLU A 109 -5.34 1.06 1.36
CA GLU A 109 -3.89 1.13 1.21
C GLU A 109 -3.38 0.27 0.04
N GLY A 110 -2.56 0.86 -0.83
CA GLY A 110 -2.06 0.25 -2.06
C GLY A 110 -2.97 0.42 -3.28
N GLU A 111 -4.22 0.88 -3.12
CA GLU A 111 -5.13 1.10 -4.24
C GLU A 111 -4.91 2.47 -4.90
N ALA A 112 -5.17 2.50 -6.21
CA ALA A 112 -5.25 3.73 -6.98
C ALA A 112 -6.70 4.16 -7.17
N VAL A 113 -6.92 5.46 -7.29
CA VAL A 113 -8.22 6.06 -7.58
C VAL A 113 -8.07 7.16 -8.62
N VAL A 114 -9.05 7.25 -9.53
CA VAL A 114 -9.23 8.40 -10.44
C VAL A 114 -10.45 9.16 -9.94
N GLU A 115 -10.26 10.42 -9.57
CA GLU A 115 -11.34 11.23 -9.02
C GLU A 115 -12.17 11.91 -10.10
N MET A 116 -13.34 12.38 -9.69
CA MET A 116 -14.31 13.03 -10.55
C MET A 116 -13.85 14.43 -10.97
N VAL A 117 -14.05 14.78 -12.22
CA VAL A 117 -13.85 16.15 -12.73
C VAL A 117 -15.20 16.86 -12.82
N GLY A 118 -15.31 18.07 -12.28
CA GLY A 118 -16.54 18.86 -12.29
C GLY A 118 -17.62 18.43 -11.31
N THR A 119 -17.50 17.28 -10.69
CA THR A 119 -18.50 16.74 -9.73
C THR A 119 -18.12 17.05 -8.30
N VAL A 120 -19.05 17.64 -7.53
CA VAL A 120 -18.82 18.03 -6.14
C VAL A 120 -18.76 16.81 -5.24
N HIS A 121 -17.69 16.73 -4.46
CA HIS A 121 -17.43 15.63 -3.52
C HIS A 121 -16.55 16.10 -2.37
N HIS A 122 -16.34 15.21 -1.40
CA HIS A 122 -15.33 15.37 -0.37
C HIS A 122 -14.71 14.03 0.00
N GLY A 123 -13.50 14.08 0.57
CA GLY A 123 -12.81 12.92 1.15
C GLY A 123 -12.82 12.98 2.66
N GLU A 124 -12.97 11.85 3.34
CA GLU A 124 -12.85 11.75 4.79
C GLU A 124 -12.11 10.49 5.23
N ASN A 125 -11.32 10.63 6.29
CA ASN A 125 -10.69 9.53 6.99
C ASN A 125 -11.59 9.08 8.14
N ARG A 126 -12.29 7.95 7.98
CA ARG A 126 -13.14 7.33 9.02
C ARG A 126 -12.36 6.38 9.95
N GLY A 127 -11.08 6.19 9.67
CA GLY A 127 -10.20 5.31 10.45
C GLY A 127 -9.70 5.94 11.75
N THR A 128 -8.83 5.20 12.43
CA THR A 128 -8.21 5.61 13.72
C THR A 128 -6.75 6.01 13.59
N LYS A 129 -6.19 5.97 12.38
CA LYS A 129 -4.82 6.36 12.04
C LYS A 129 -4.85 7.37 10.91
N ASP A 130 -3.74 8.09 10.70
CA ASP A 130 -3.60 8.98 9.56
C ASP A 130 -3.74 8.21 8.25
N CYS A 131 -4.46 8.82 7.31
CA CYS A 131 -4.56 8.37 5.94
C CYS A 131 -3.65 9.25 5.07
N ILE A 132 -2.84 8.64 4.20
CA ILE A 132 -1.88 9.34 3.33
C ILE A 132 -2.16 9.00 1.87
N LEU A 133 -2.50 10.05 1.11
CA LEU A 133 -2.82 9.98 -0.31
C LEU A 133 -1.84 10.83 -1.11
N TYR A 134 -1.25 10.28 -2.16
CA TYR A 134 -0.53 11.03 -3.18
C TYR A 134 -1.43 11.22 -4.38
N MET A 135 -1.71 12.47 -4.72
CA MET A 135 -2.52 12.85 -5.90
C MET A 135 -1.65 13.49 -6.96
N PHE A 136 -1.92 13.15 -8.21
CA PHE A 136 -1.26 13.66 -9.39
C PHE A 136 -2.29 14.32 -10.30
N TYR A 137 -2.06 15.57 -10.65
CA TYR A 137 -2.97 16.38 -11.45
C TYR A 137 -2.36 16.64 -12.82
N LEU A 138 -3.16 16.42 -13.86
CA LEU A 138 -2.88 16.89 -15.21
C LEU A 138 -3.57 18.24 -15.36
N SER A 139 -2.81 19.31 -15.25
CA SER A 139 -3.28 20.69 -15.24
C SER A 139 -2.62 21.50 -16.34
N GLN A 140 -2.89 22.77 -16.38
CA GLN A 140 -2.17 23.76 -17.18
C GLN A 140 -1.96 25.02 -16.34
N LYS A 141 -1.04 25.87 -16.79
CA LYS A 141 -0.67 27.10 -16.07
C LYS A 141 -1.90 27.93 -15.71
N ASP A 142 -1.92 28.42 -14.47
CA ASP A 142 -2.96 29.26 -13.90
C ASP A 142 -4.34 28.57 -13.73
N MET A 143 -4.44 27.25 -13.94
CA MET A 143 -5.66 26.49 -13.69
C MET A 143 -5.71 26.06 -12.23
N PRO A 144 -6.80 26.33 -11.49
CA PRO A 144 -6.96 25.79 -10.15
C PRO A 144 -7.12 24.27 -10.17
N LEU A 145 -6.53 23.57 -9.21
CA LEU A 145 -6.68 22.11 -9.09
C LEU A 145 -8.07 21.72 -8.61
N ALA A 146 -8.65 22.54 -7.73
CA ALA A 146 -9.99 22.34 -7.18
C ALA A 146 -10.66 23.68 -6.87
N VAL A 147 -11.99 23.66 -6.86
CA VAL A 147 -12.85 24.79 -6.44
C VAL A 147 -13.63 24.35 -5.21
N GLN A 148 -13.55 25.14 -4.14
CA GLN A 148 -14.25 24.86 -2.87
C GLN A 148 -15.70 25.32 -2.90
N HIS A 149 -16.57 24.63 -2.16
CA HIS A 149 -17.99 24.94 -1.98
C HIS A 149 -18.31 25.14 -0.48
N PRO A 150 -17.89 26.27 0.11
CA PRO A 150 -18.05 26.52 1.55
C PRO A 150 -19.52 26.73 1.96
N ASP A 151 -20.41 26.96 1.02
CA ASP A 151 -21.87 27.06 1.20
C ASP A 151 -22.56 25.71 1.43
N ILE A 152 -21.89 24.60 1.14
CA ILE A 152 -22.40 23.24 1.36
C ILE A 152 -21.87 22.73 2.71
N THR A 153 -22.79 22.49 3.65
CA THR A 153 -22.43 22.00 4.99
C THR A 153 -22.05 20.50 4.94
N LEU A 154 -20.95 20.15 5.63
CA LEU A 154 -20.60 18.76 5.91
C LEU A 154 -21.48 18.28 7.08
N GLU A 155 -22.25 17.22 6.89
CA GLU A 155 -22.98 16.54 7.95
C GLU A 155 -22.10 15.61 8.80
#